data_f2d2ae6409dba97ef9b1a7ee3475b48e
#
_entry.id   f2d2ae6409dba97ef9b1a7ee3475b48e
#
_cell.length_a   1.000
_cell.length_b   1.000
_cell.length_c   1.000
_cell.angle_alpha   90.00
_cell.angle_beta   90.00
_cell.angle_gamma   90.00
#
_symmetry.space_group_name_H-M   'P 1'
#
loop_
_entity.id
_entity.type
_entity.pdbx_description
1 polymer ?
#
loop_
_entity_poly.entity_id
_entity_poly.type
_entity_poly.pdbx_seq_one_letter_code
_entity_poly.pdbx_strand_id
1 'polypeptide(L)'
;MYNKFRETNPQDIRTANQWLKEWGMHEIAEDLYPPTGIIMQDESTGEGIYTGFVWKTESKLFPVGFITRNPNYKKTDKNEQTTETFIRQLLLYARDLGCSHIVTWTENQSLVKCFKEKFGFTEASNRTSELIAKII
;
A
#
# COMPACT_ATOMS: atom_id res chain seq x y z
N MET A 1 15.74 -9.60 11.38
CA MET A 1 15.17 -10.00 10.10
C MET A 1 14.75 -8.80 9.30
N TYR A 2 15.14 -8.73 8.06
CA TYR A 2 14.91 -7.57 7.21
C TYR A 2 13.90 -7.89 6.13
N ASN A 3 13.07 -6.91 5.81
CA ASN A 3 12.19 -6.98 4.65
C ASN A 3 12.85 -6.26 3.49
N LYS A 4 12.58 -6.75 2.31
CA LYS A 4 13.16 -6.24 1.07
C LYS A 4 12.06 -5.55 0.27
N PHE A 5 12.39 -4.42 -0.33
CA PHE A 5 11.45 -3.64 -1.13
C PHE A 5 11.98 -3.51 -2.55
N ARG A 6 11.09 -3.61 -3.51
CA ARG A 6 11.42 -3.32 -4.91
C ARG A 6 10.20 -2.80 -5.64
N GLU A 7 10.41 -2.18 -6.78
CA GLU A 7 9.31 -1.77 -7.62
C GLU A 7 8.57 -2.97 -8.19
N THR A 8 7.26 -2.82 -8.40
CA THR A 8 6.42 -3.88 -8.94
C THR A 8 6.66 -4.08 -10.43
N ASN A 9 6.42 -5.30 -10.89
CA ASN A 9 6.40 -5.68 -12.29
C ASN A 9 5.02 -6.31 -12.61
N PRO A 10 4.72 -6.63 -13.89
CA PRO A 10 3.41 -7.21 -14.22
C PRO A 10 3.06 -8.49 -13.45
N GLN A 11 4.06 -9.30 -13.10
CA GLN A 11 3.80 -10.51 -12.31
C GLN A 11 3.31 -10.17 -10.90
N ASP A 12 3.80 -9.09 -10.33
CA ASP A 12 3.36 -8.66 -9.00
C ASP A 12 1.91 -8.20 -8.99
N ILE A 13 1.44 -7.64 -10.11
CA ILE A 13 0.03 -7.27 -10.26
C ILE A 13 -0.85 -8.52 -10.25
N ARG A 14 -0.43 -9.57 -10.92
CA ARG A 14 -1.15 -10.86 -10.92
C ARG A 14 -1.14 -11.47 -9.52
N THR A 15 -0.02 -11.38 -8.82
CA THR A 15 0.11 -11.85 -7.45
C THR A 15 -0.85 -11.08 -6.53
N ALA A 16 -0.89 -9.75 -6.64
CA ALA A 16 -1.80 -8.92 -5.85
C ALA A 16 -3.26 -9.32 -6.10
N ASN A 17 -3.63 -9.55 -7.37
CA ASN A 17 -4.97 -10.00 -7.72
C ASN A 17 -5.29 -11.38 -7.14
N GLN A 18 -4.31 -12.28 -7.12
CA GLN A 18 -4.49 -13.58 -6.50
C GLN A 18 -4.76 -13.43 -4.99
N TRP A 19 -4.05 -12.54 -4.33
CA TRP A 19 -4.28 -12.26 -2.90
C TRP A 19 -5.67 -11.69 -2.67
N LEU A 20 -6.13 -10.78 -3.54
CA LEU A 20 -7.50 -10.23 -3.45
C LEU A 20 -8.54 -11.34 -3.53
N LYS A 21 -8.38 -12.28 -4.45
CA LYS A 21 -9.28 -13.42 -4.57
C LYS A 21 -9.28 -14.28 -3.30
N GLU A 22 -8.14 -14.51 -2.74
CA GLU A 22 -8.01 -15.29 -1.51
C GLU A 22 -8.64 -14.58 -0.32
N TRP A 23 -8.70 -13.24 -0.34
CA TRP A 23 -9.43 -12.46 0.65
C TRP A 23 -10.94 -12.43 0.37
N GLY A 24 -11.42 -13.05 -0.71
CA GLY A 24 -12.82 -13.03 -1.11
C GLY A 24 -13.25 -11.75 -1.81
N MET A 25 -12.31 -10.99 -2.33
CA MET A 25 -12.55 -9.73 -3.04
C MET A 25 -12.48 -9.96 -4.56
N HIS A 26 -13.03 -9.01 -5.31
CA HIS A 26 -12.97 -9.08 -6.76
C HIS A 26 -11.59 -8.71 -7.28
N GLU A 27 -11.20 -9.37 -8.36
CA GLU A 27 -9.99 -8.97 -9.07
C GLU A 27 -10.15 -7.59 -9.69
N ILE A 28 -9.05 -6.87 -9.80
CA ILE A 28 -8.98 -5.58 -10.46
C ILE A 28 -8.33 -5.77 -11.81
N ALA A 29 -8.92 -5.21 -12.87
CA ALA A 29 -8.34 -5.30 -14.21
C ALA A 29 -6.89 -4.79 -14.18
N GLU A 30 -5.99 -5.52 -14.84
CA GLU A 30 -4.55 -5.21 -14.79
C GLU A 30 -4.24 -3.80 -15.29
N ASP A 31 -4.98 -3.30 -16.27
CA ASP A 31 -4.76 -1.97 -16.83
C ASP A 31 -5.22 -0.83 -15.89
N LEU A 32 -5.89 -1.15 -14.79
CA LEU A 32 -6.24 -0.15 -13.77
C LEU A 32 -5.13 0.05 -12.75
N TYR A 33 -4.14 -0.83 -12.72
CA TYR A 33 -2.99 -0.65 -11.85
C TYR A 33 -2.03 0.36 -12.50
N PRO A 34 -1.50 1.30 -11.72
CA PRO A 34 -0.46 2.18 -12.26
C PRO A 34 0.86 1.42 -12.42
N PRO A 35 1.77 1.88 -13.28
CA PRO A 35 3.08 1.24 -13.41
C PRO A 35 3.99 1.44 -12.20
N THR A 36 3.61 2.36 -11.31
CA THR A 36 4.40 2.72 -10.14
C THR A 36 3.81 2.08 -8.89
N GLY A 37 4.53 1.15 -8.32
CA GLY A 37 4.15 0.47 -7.10
C GLY A 37 5.34 -0.19 -6.47
N ILE A 38 5.19 -0.67 -5.24
CA ILE A 38 6.23 -1.43 -4.55
C ILE A 38 5.65 -2.71 -3.97
N ILE A 39 6.52 -3.69 -3.86
CA ILE A 39 6.23 -4.93 -3.16
C ILE A 39 7.25 -5.09 -2.02
N MET A 40 6.76 -5.52 -0.88
CA MET A 40 7.60 -5.90 0.25
C MET A 40 7.72 -7.42 0.28
N GLN A 41 8.93 -7.91 0.40
CA GLN A 41 9.22 -9.34 0.44
C GLN A 41 9.97 -9.68 1.72
N ASP A 42 9.74 -10.89 2.20
CA ASP A 42 10.55 -11.46 3.28
C ASP A 42 11.93 -11.77 2.68
N GLU A 43 12.97 -11.17 3.23
CA GLU A 43 14.32 -11.34 2.70
C GLU A 43 14.82 -12.78 2.79
N SER A 44 14.40 -13.50 3.82
CA SER A 44 14.88 -14.87 4.03
C SER A 44 14.25 -15.89 3.08
N THR A 45 13.03 -15.65 2.62
CA THR A 45 12.26 -16.60 1.80
C THR A 45 11.96 -16.08 0.40
N GLY A 46 12.01 -14.77 0.21
CA GLY A 46 11.55 -14.12 -1.02
C GLY A 46 10.04 -14.02 -1.14
N GLU A 47 9.30 -14.51 -0.15
CA GLU A 47 7.85 -14.47 -0.16
C GLU A 47 7.33 -13.04 -0.10
N GLY A 48 6.36 -12.70 -0.97
CA GLY A 48 5.72 -11.39 -0.94
C GLY A 48 4.84 -11.22 0.29
N ILE A 49 4.83 -10.03 0.85
CA ILE A 49 4.06 -9.71 2.06
C ILE A 49 2.97 -8.70 1.76
N TYR A 50 3.33 -7.59 1.11
CA TYR A 50 2.43 -6.50 0.76
C TYR A 50 2.73 -5.96 -0.62
N THR A 51 1.70 -5.51 -1.31
CA THR A 51 1.84 -4.64 -2.49
C THR A 51 1.07 -3.35 -2.23
N GLY A 52 1.51 -2.27 -2.86
CA GLY A 52 0.82 -0.99 -2.84
C GLY A 52 1.25 -0.16 -4.03
N PHE A 53 0.40 0.75 -4.45
CA PHE A 53 0.58 1.46 -5.72
C PHE A 53 0.37 2.96 -5.53
N VAL A 54 1.03 3.71 -6.40
CA VAL A 54 0.98 5.18 -6.42
C VAL A 54 0.59 5.61 -7.82
N TRP A 55 -0.43 6.46 -7.92
CA TRP A 55 -0.80 7.07 -9.20
C TRP A 55 -0.10 8.42 -9.30
N LYS A 56 0.85 8.55 -10.22
CA LYS A 56 1.48 9.84 -10.51
C LYS A 56 0.47 10.71 -11.25
N THR A 57 0.28 11.92 -10.77
CA THR A 57 -0.58 12.90 -11.41
C THR A 57 0.26 14.08 -11.88
N GLU A 58 -0.37 15.01 -12.59
CA GLU A 58 0.28 16.26 -12.98
C GLU A 58 0.35 17.26 -11.83
N SER A 59 -0.38 17.02 -10.74
CA SER A 59 -0.33 17.85 -9.55
C SER A 59 0.68 17.30 -8.53
N LYS A 60 0.76 17.93 -7.38
CA LYS A 60 1.58 17.45 -6.27
C LYS A 60 0.80 16.51 -5.33
N LEU A 61 -0.45 16.18 -5.66
CA LEU A 61 -1.27 15.25 -4.90
C LEU A 61 -1.33 13.92 -5.64
N PHE A 62 -0.79 12.87 -5.05
CA PHE A 62 -0.79 11.52 -5.63
C PHE A 62 -1.75 10.62 -4.85
N PRO A 63 -2.68 9.95 -5.52
CA PRO A 63 -3.42 8.85 -4.89
C PRO A 63 -2.50 7.67 -4.62
N VAL A 64 -2.73 7.02 -3.49
CA VAL A 64 -2.05 5.79 -3.10
C VAL A 64 -3.13 4.77 -2.74
N GLY A 65 -2.98 3.55 -3.19
CA GLY A 65 -3.98 2.53 -2.90
C GLY A 65 -3.61 1.16 -3.39
N PHE A 66 -4.64 0.31 -3.51
CA PHE A 66 -4.49 -1.12 -3.81
C PHE A 66 -3.48 -1.78 -2.87
N ILE A 67 -3.51 -1.37 -1.59
CA ILE A 67 -2.66 -1.95 -0.56
C ILE A 67 -3.22 -3.32 -0.23
N THR A 68 -2.48 -4.35 -0.59
CA THR A 68 -2.94 -5.73 -0.45
C THR A 68 -1.89 -6.55 0.29
N ARG A 69 -2.36 -7.25 1.31
CA ARG A 69 -1.51 -8.14 2.08
C ARG A 69 -1.64 -9.57 1.55
N ASN A 70 -0.53 -10.30 1.55
CA ASN A 70 -0.55 -11.73 1.26
C ASN A 70 -1.26 -12.47 2.40
N PRO A 71 -2.43 -13.09 2.15
CA PRO A 71 -3.18 -13.77 3.22
C PRO A 71 -2.47 -15.01 3.75
N ASN A 72 -1.49 -15.53 3.02
CA ASN A 72 -0.76 -16.74 3.39
C ASN A 72 0.52 -16.45 4.16
N TYR A 73 0.90 -15.19 4.31
CA TYR A 73 2.10 -14.82 5.06
C TYR A 73 1.80 -14.85 6.54
N LYS A 74 2.54 -15.67 7.31
CA LYS A 74 2.16 -16.02 8.68
C LYS A 74 3.07 -15.53 9.80
N LYS A 75 3.87 -14.53 9.58
CA LYS A 75 4.62 -13.96 10.69
C LYS A 75 3.71 -13.04 11.50
N THR A 76 3.05 -13.59 12.51
CA THR A 76 1.91 -12.98 13.17
C THR A 76 2.24 -12.05 14.31
N ASP A 77 3.35 -12.25 14.98
CA ASP A 77 3.72 -11.50 16.19
C ASP A 77 4.19 -10.06 15.91
N LYS A 78 4.35 -9.70 14.63
CA LYS A 78 4.80 -8.38 14.20
C LYS A 78 3.96 -7.78 13.08
N ASN A 79 2.71 -8.22 12.95
CA ASN A 79 1.85 -7.78 11.85
C ASN A 79 1.66 -6.26 11.81
N GLU A 80 1.44 -5.64 12.97
CA GLU A 80 1.27 -4.21 13.07
C GLU A 80 2.53 -3.46 12.61
N GLN A 81 3.70 -3.90 13.07
CA GLN A 81 4.98 -3.32 12.66
C GLN A 81 5.24 -3.52 11.18
N THR A 82 4.86 -4.68 10.65
CA THR A 82 5.03 -5.00 9.23
C THR A 82 4.19 -4.07 8.38
N THR A 83 2.93 -3.85 8.77
CA THR A 83 2.03 -2.92 8.09
C THR A 83 2.57 -1.50 8.13
N GLU A 84 2.98 -1.04 9.30
CA GLU A 84 3.53 0.31 9.46
C GLU A 84 4.79 0.48 8.61
N THR A 85 5.67 -0.50 8.60
CA THR A 85 6.90 -0.46 7.80
C THR A 85 6.58 -0.38 6.31
N PHE A 86 5.62 -1.16 5.84
CA PHE A 86 5.21 -1.13 4.43
C PHE A 86 4.64 0.24 4.06
N ILE A 87 3.71 0.76 4.87
CA ILE A 87 3.09 2.06 4.61
C ILE A 87 4.17 3.15 4.56
N ARG A 88 5.10 3.14 5.52
CA ARG A 88 6.19 4.12 5.54
C ARG A 88 6.98 4.10 4.24
N GLN A 89 7.34 2.91 3.77
CA GLN A 89 8.10 2.78 2.54
C GLN A 89 7.29 3.22 1.31
N LEU A 90 6.00 2.91 1.29
CA LEU A 90 5.12 3.33 0.20
C LEU A 90 5.03 4.87 0.14
N LEU A 91 4.90 5.53 1.29
CA LEU A 91 4.84 6.98 1.35
C LEU A 91 6.16 7.61 0.93
N LEU A 92 7.28 7.04 1.35
CA LEU A 92 8.61 7.51 0.92
C LEU A 92 8.81 7.35 -0.58
N TYR A 93 8.37 6.23 -1.13
CA TYR A 93 8.42 5.97 -2.56
C TYR A 93 7.59 7.00 -3.33
N ALA A 94 6.37 7.30 -2.85
CA ALA A 94 5.53 8.32 -3.47
C ALA A 94 6.19 9.70 -3.43
N ARG A 95 6.79 10.06 -2.29
CA ARG A 95 7.53 11.31 -2.16
C ARG A 95 8.66 11.39 -3.18
N ASP A 96 9.41 10.33 -3.35
CA ASP A 96 10.52 10.29 -4.29
C ASP A 96 10.05 10.39 -5.74
N LEU A 97 8.79 10.00 -6.01
CA LEU A 97 8.17 10.19 -7.33
C LEU A 97 7.72 11.63 -7.56
N GLY A 98 7.69 12.49 -6.54
CA GLY A 98 7.49 13.93 -6.70
C GLY A 98 6.28 14.54 -6.04
N CYS A 99 5.52 13.81 -5.22
CA CYS A 99 4.36 14.38 -4.57
C CYS A 99 4.73 15.16 -3.31
N SER A 100 3.85 16.08 -2.90
CA SER A 100 3.92 16.73 -1.59
C SER A 100 2.75 16.32 -0.69
N HIS A 101 1.69 15.77 -1.28
CA HIS A 101 0.51 15.30 -0.55
C HIS A 101 0.07 13.96 -1.11
N ILE A 102 -0.53 13.16 -0.26
CA ILE A 102 -1.07 11.85 -0.63
C ILE A 102 -2.52 11.77 -0.19
N VAL A 103 -3.35 11.21 -1.05
CA VAL A 103 -4.72 10.85 -0.73
C VAL A 103 -4.86 9.33 -0.88
N THR A 104 -5.61 8.72 0.02
CA THR A 104 -5.92 7.30 -0.06
C THR A 104 -7.34 7.05 0.39
N TRP A 105 -7.91 5.94 -0.06
CA TRP A 105 -9.24 5.49 0.32
C TRP A 105 -9.15 4.08 0.87
N THR A 106 -9.81 3.82 1.98
CA THR A 106 -9.88 2.47 2.52
C THR A 106 -11.09 2.35 3.45
N GLU A 107 -11.71 1.18 3.43
CA GLU A 107 -12.74 0.81 4.41
C GLU A 107 -12.14 -0.01 5.55
N ASN A 108 -10.89 -0.42 5.43
CA ASN A 108 -10.21 -1.20 6.46
C ASN A 108 -9.86 -0.31 7.64
N GLN A 109 -10.53 -0.52 8.76
CA GLN A 109 -10.36 0.32 9.94
C GLN A 109 -8.95 0.25 10.55
N SER A 110 -8.28 -0.88 10.42
CA SER A 110 -6.88 -1.01 10.87
C SER A 110 -5.97 -0.11 10.06
N LEU A 111 -6.17 -0.02 8.75
CA LEU A 111 -5.41 0.87 7.89
C LEU A 111 -5.74 2.33 8.17
N VAL A 112 -7.02 2.67 8.36
CA VAL A 112 -7.44 4.04 8.72
C VAL A 112 -6.70 4.46 10.00
N LYS A 113 -6.72 3.62 11.01
CA LYS A 113 -6.07 3.91 12.29
C LYS A 113 -4.56 4.12 12.10
N CYS A 114 -3.93 3.26 11.33
CA CYS A 114 -2.50 3.35 11.05
C CYS A 114 -2.15 4.67 10.35
N PHE A 115 -2.87 5.03 9.29
CA PHE A 115 -2.64 6.28 8.58
C PHE A 115 -2.82 7.50 9.49
N LYS A 116 -3.87 7.51 10.31
CA LYS A 116 -4.15 8.64 11.19
C LYS A 116 -3.17 8.74 12.35
N GLU A 117 -2.91 7.65 13.04
CA GLU A 117 -2.12 7.66 14.28
C GLU A 117 -0.62 7.63 14.04
N LYS A 118 -0.17 6.96 12.99
CA LYS A 118 1.26 6.79 12.74
C LYS A 118 1.79 7.77 11.70
N PHE A 119 0.95 8.27 10.80
CA PHE A 119 1.39 9.09 9.68
C PHE A 119 0.67 10.43 9.56
N GLY A 120 -0.19 10.76 10.51
CA GLY A 120 -0.79 12.09 10.59
C GLY A 120 -1.79 12.42 9.49
N PHE A 121 -2.42 11.42 8.89
CA PHE A 121 -3.46 11.64 7.88
C PHE A 121 -4.72 12.19 8.53
N THR A 122 -5.43 13.04 7.77
CA THR A 122 -6.70 13.61 8.18
C THR A 122 -7.81 13.02 7.33
N GLU A 123 -8.91 12.62 7.97
CA GLU A 123 -10.08 12.17 7.24
C GLU A 123 -10.76 13.35 6.56
N ALA A 124 -10.98 13.21 5.25
CA ALA A 124 -11.67 14.22 4.47
C ALA A 124 -13.15 13.89 4.25
N SER A 125 -13.56 12.65 4.56
CA SER A 125 -14.94 12.20 4.36
C SER A 125 -15.32 11.15 5.40
N ASN A 126 -16.58 11.19 5.86
CA ASN A 126 -17.12 10.22 6.82
C ASN A 126 -17.79 9.01 6.16
N ARG A 127 -17.95 8.99 4.86
CA ARG A 127 -18.70 7.94 4.15
C ARG A 127 -17.80 6.79 3.73
N THR A 128 -16.63 7.14 3.20
CA THR A 128 -15.51 6.24 3.00
C THR A 128 -14.34 6.94 3.65
N SER A 129 -13.39 6.20 4.19
CA SER A 129 -12.23 6.84 4.80
C SER A 129 -11.31 7.36 3.71
N GLU A 130 -11.47 8.64 3.40
CA GLU A 130 -10.62 9.39 2.50
C GLU A 130 -9.59 10.11 3.35
N LEU A 131 -8.33 9.76 3.17
CA LEU A 131 -7.25 10.21 4.04
C LEU A 131 -6.24 11.02 3.24
N ILE A 132 -5.95 12.24 3.73
CA ILE A 132 -5.02 13.15 3.07
C ILE A 132 -3.94 13.56 4.07
N ALA A 133 -2.69 13.57 3.61
CA ALA A 133 -1.58 14.08 4.42
C ALA A 133 -0.53 14.72 3.54
N LYS A 134 0.15 15.72 4.10
CA LYS A 134 1.31 16.34 3.48
C LYS A 134 2.53 15.48 3.76
N ILE A 135 3.25 15.13 2.69
CA ILE A 135 4.47 14.34 2.77
C ILE A 135 5.64 15.24 2.38
N ILE A 136 6.54 15.46 3.31
CA ILE A 136 7.72 16.30 3.05
C ILE A 136 8.99 15.47 3.17
#